data_5266c92b088957c0f9753ec24f4136b7
#
_entry.id   5266c92b088957c0f9753ec24f4136b7
#
_cell.length_a   1.000
_cell.length_b   1.000
_cell.length_c   1.000
_cell.angle_alpha   90.00
_cell.angle_beta   90.00
_cell.angle_gamma   90.00
#
_symmetry.space_group_name_H-M   'P 1'
#
loop_
_entity.id
_entity.type
_entity.pdbx_description
1 polymer ?
#
loop_
_entity_poly.entity_id
_entity_poly.type
_entity_poly.pdbx_seq_one_letter_code
_entity_poly.pdbx_strand_id
1 'polypeptide(L)'
;FNLWPVAVKMVLLLVMIVGGCAGSTAGGIKVVRTALLFKLGRREIRHTFQPRKVQVVRFEGKGVEEGMLSQVAMFFCVYVLMLLLGAFAISLEGRFDVETNLTAALTCLSNVGPGLGAVGPVENFSGYGPFAKLVLSLLMLAGRLELFPILALFHPAIWRKS
;
A
#
# COMPACT_ATOMS: atom_id res chain seq x y z
N PHE A 1 5.04 -19.83 7.99
CA PHE A 1 3.83 -19.19 8.55
C PHE A 1 2.52 -19.64 7.88
N ASN A 2 2.52 -20.39 6.77
CA ASN A 2 1.30 -20.94 6.17
C ASN A 2 0.50 -21.83 7.15
N LEU A 3 1.19 -22.51 8.08
CA LEU A 3 0.58 -23.35 9.12
C LEU A 3 0.14 -22.58 10.38
N TRP A 4 0.35 -21.27 10.41
CA TRP A 4 0.00 -20.47 11.58
C TRP A 4 -1.52 -20.26 11.70
N PRO A 5 -2.04 -20.02 12.92
CA PRO A 5 -3.44 -19.68 13.13
C PRO A 5 -3.85 -18.46 12.32
N VAL A 6 -5.11 -18.43 11.89
CA VAL A 6 -5.66 -17.34 11.03
C VAL A 6 -5.43 -15.96 11.65
N ALA A 7 -5.60 -15.81 12.96
CA ALA A 7 -5.38 -14.55 13.67
C ALA A 7 -3.95 -14.01 13.47
N VAL A 8 -2.93 -14.89 13.52
CA VAL A 8 -1.54 -14.50 13.35
C VAL A 8 -1.24 -14.12 11.89
N LYS A 9 -1.84 -14.82 10.92
CA LYS A 9 -1.77 -14.43 9.50
C LYS A 9 -2.37 -13.04 9.27
N MET A 10 -3.50 -12.73 9.90
CA MET A 10 -4.12 -11.39 9.82
C MET A 10 -3.20 -10.29 10.37
N VAL A 11 -2.55 -10.53 11.52
CA VAL A 11 -1.57 -9.58 12.07
C VAL A 11 -0.40 -9.39 11.09
N LEU A 12 0.08 -10.45 10.48
CA LEU A 12 1.16 -10.40 9.50
C LEU A 12 0.75 -9.55 8.28
N LEU A 13 -0.45 -9.74 7.75
CA LEU A 13 -0.97 -8.91 6.64
C LEU A 13 -1.05 -7.43 7.02
N LEU A 14 -1.53 -7.11 8.23
CA LEU A 14 -1.56 -5.72 8.70
C LEU A 14 -0.16 -5.10 8.78
N VAL A 15 0.83 -5.85 9.28
CA VAL A 15 2.23 -5.40 9.33
C VAL A 15 2.78 -5.19 7.91
N MET A 16 2.43 -6.05 6.96
CA MET A 16 2.83 -5.90 5.55
C MET A 16 2.26 -4.61 4.92
N ILE A 17 1.02 -4.24 5.25
CA ILE A 17 0.37 -3.01 4.77
C ILE A 17 1.07 -1.77 5.37
N VAL A 18 1.34 -1.78 6.68
CA VAL A 18 2.02 -0.67 7.36
C VAL A 18 3.42 -0.45 6.81
N GLY A 19 4.14 -1.55 6.50
CA GLY A 19 5.48 -1.49 5.92
C GLY A 19 6.56 -1.00 6.88
N GLY A 20 7.63 -0.42 6.31
CA GLY A 20 8.82 0.01 7.07
C GLY A 20 8.77 1.43 7.62
N CYS A 21 9.86 1.82 8.32
CA CYS A 21 10.05 3.17 8.83
C CYS A 21 10.30 4.20 7.70
N ALA A 22 10.17 5.49 8.02
CA ALA A 22 10.58 6.56 7.13
C ALA A 22 12.07 6.43 6.78
N GLY A 23 12.41 6.53 5.49
CA GLY A 23 13.79 6.32 5.01
C GLY A 23 14.19 4.86 4.81
N SER A 24 13.38 3.88 5.22
CA SER A 24 13.58 2.48 4.87
C SER A 24 13.34 2.23 3.39
N THR A 25 14.10 1.29 2.83
CA THR A 25 13.92 0.79 1.46
C THR A 25 12.71 -0.13 1.32
N ALA A 26 12.02 -0.48 2.40
CA ALA A 26 10.78 -1.25 2.37
C ALA A 26 9.67 -0.44 1.70
N GLY A 27 8.86 -1.11 0.90
CA GLY A 27 7.62 -0.57 0.35
C GLY A 27 6.52 -0.43 1.41
N GLY A 28 5.26 -0.38 0.97
CA GLY A 28 4.11 -0.19 1.85
C GLY A 28 3.84 1.28 2.15
N ILE A 29 2.89 1.53 3.07
CA ILE A 29 2.40 2.89 3.38
C ILE A 29 3.42 3.70 4.18
N LYS A 30 4.34 3.04 4.89
CA LYS A 30 5.27 3.57 5.90
C LYS A 30 4.59 3.99 7.21
N VAL A 31 5.25 3.65 8.33
CA VAL A 31 4.73 3.87 9.69
C VAL A 31 4.32 5.33 9.94
N VAL A 32 5.09 6.30 9.45
CA VAL A 32 4.79 7.73 9.63
C VAL A 32 3.48 8.12 8.93
N ARG A 33 3.28 7.67 7.67
CA ARG A 33 2.04 7.94 6.94
C ARG A 33 0.83 7.26 7.60
N THR A 34 1.00 6.02 8.08
CA THR A 34 -0.03 5.30 8.83
C THR A 34 -0.43 6.04 10.11
N ALA A 35 0.55 6.56 10.87
CA ALA A 35 0.29 7.35 12.07
C ALA A 35 -0.44 8.67 11.76
N LEU A 36 -0.07 9.34 10.65
CA LEU A 36 -0.76 10.56 10.19
C LEU A 36 -2.20 10.26 9.74
N LEU A 37 -2.44 9.17 9.01
CA LEU A 37 -3.78 8.73 8.61
C LEU A 37 -4.66 8.45 9.83
N PHE A 38 -4.13 7.78 10.84
CA PHE A 38 -4.88 7.51 12.07
C PHE A 38 -5.23 8.82 12.81
N LYS A 39 -4.29 9.77 12.90
CA LYS A 39 -4.54 11.08 13.51
C LYS A 39 -5.55 11.90 12.69
N LEU A 40 -5.48 11.84 11.36
CA LEU A 40 -6.43 12.48 10.46
C LEU A 40 -7.83 11.92 10.68
N GLY A 41 -7.99 10.59 10.63
CA GLY A 41 -9.28 9.94 10.89
C GLY A 41 -9.87 10.31 12.26
N ARG A 42 -9.02 10.35 13.31
CA ARG A 42 -9.46 10.77 14.65
C ARG A 42 -9.86 12.25 14.70
N ARG A 43 -9.21 13.12 13.91
CA ARG A 43 -9.58 14.53 13.75
C ARG A 43 -10.96 14.64 13.09
N GLU A 44 -11.18 13.94 11.98
CA GLU A 44 -12.44 13.99 11.25
C GLU A 44 -13.63 13.48 12.10
N ILE A 45 -13.43 12.39 12.83
CA ILE A 45 -14.44 11.91 13.79
C ILE A 45 -14.77 12.98 14.84
N ARG A 46 -13.73 13.64 15.42
CA ARG A 46 -13.96 14.70 16.41
C ARG A 46 -14.62 15.95 15.81
N HIS A 47 -14.26 16.29 14.57
CA HIS A 47 -14.86 17.42 13.85
C HIS A 47 -16.37 17.20 13.63
N THR A 48 -16.80 15.96 13.39
CA THR A 48 -18.22 15.59 13.28
C THR A 48 -18.99 15.92 14.57
N PHE A 49 -18.36 15.70 15.75
CA PHE A 49 -18.99 15.99 17.04
C PHE A 49 -18.82 17.45 17.51
N GLN A 50 -17.78 18.15 17.05
CA GLN A 50 -17.45 19.52 17.46
C GLN A 50 -17.05 20.40 16.25
N PRO A 51 -17.98 20.75 15.34
CA PRO A 51 -17.67 21.39 14.07
C PRO A 51 -17.08 22.82 14.20
N ARG A 52 -17.31 23.50 15.32
CA ARG A 52 -16.79 24.86 15.55
C ARG A 52 -15.36 24.92 16.08
N LYS A 53 -14.75 23.77 16.38
CA LYS A 53 -13.42 23.72 16.99
C LYS A 53 -12.38 23.49 15.92
N VAL A 54 -11.50 24.45 15.68
CA VAL A 54 -10.34 24.29 14.80
C VAL A 54 -9.38 23.30 15.45
N GLN A 55 -9.16 22.15 14.80
CA GLN A 55 -8.29 21.08 15.28
C GLN A 55 -7.10 20.92 14.34
N VAL A 56 -5.92 21.31 14.81
CA VAL A 56 -4.65 21.11 14.08
C VAL A 56 -4.08 19.76 14.43
N VAL A 57 -3.77 18.95 13.41
CA VAL A 57 -3.04 17.69 13.61
C VAL A 57 -1.60 18.03 13.97
N ARG A 58 -1.12 17.52 15.12
CA ARG A 58 0.27 17.70 15.56
C ARG A 58 1.03 16.40 15.43
N PHE A 59 2.23 16.49 14.87
CA PHE A 59 3.19 15.39 14.80
C PHE A 59 4.52 15.89 15.34
N GLU A 60 5.09 15.18 16.33
CA GLU A 60 6.33 15.57 17.03
C GLU A 60 6.32 17.01 17.56
N GLY A 61 5.19 17.45 18.11
CA GLY A 61 5.03 18.81 18.67
C GLY A 61 4.78 19.91 17.64
N LYS A 62 4.93 19.63 16.34
CA LYS A 62 4.70 20.61 15.25
C LYS A 62 3.32 20.39 14.61
N GLY A 63 2.67 21.49 14.22
CA GLY A 63 1.46 21.42 13.40
C GLY A 63 1.79 20.88 12.01
N VAL A 64 1.01 19.90 11.55
CA VAL A 64 1.16 19.34 10.21
C VAL A 64 0.32 20.16 9.25
N GLU A 65 0.90 20.58 8.14
CA GLU A 65 0.23 21.33 7.09
C GLU A 65 -0.89 20.52 6.42
N GLU A 66 -2.03 21.14 6.14
CA GLU A 66 -3.18 20.47 5.50
C GLU A 66 -2.83 19.87 4.14
N GLY A 67 -1.93 20.50 3.37
CA GLY A 67 -1.42 19.99 2.11
C GLY A 67 -0.73 18.64 2.27
N MET A 68 0.08 18.46 3.32
CA MET A 68 0.73 17.18 3.62
C MET A 68 -0.28 16.11 4.02
N LEU A 69 -1.29 16.45 4.80
CA LEU A 69 -2.35 15.50 5.19
C LEU A 69 -3.14 15.01 3.99
N SER A 70 -3.48 15.92 3.07
CA SER A 70 -4.16 15.59 1.82
C SER A 70 -3.31 14.67 0.93
N GLN A 71 -2.01 14.94 0.81
CA GLN A 71 -1.08 14.07 0.06
C GLN A 71 -1.02 12.66 0.66
N VAL A 72 -0.98 12.53 1.99
CA VAL A 72 -0.96 11.21 2.65
C VAL A 72 -2.26 10.47 2.43
N ALA A 73 -3.41 11.15 2.48
CA ALA A 73 -4.71 10.54 2.20
C ALA A 73 -4.82 10.08 0.73
N MET A 74 -4.38 10.92 -0.22
CA MET A 74 -4.35 10.58 -1.63
C MET A 74 -3.44 9.38 -1.89
N PHE A 75 -2.23 9.35 -1.29
CA PHE A 75 -1.33 8.21 -1.40
C PHE A 75 -1.99 6.91 -0.95
N PHE A 76 -2.71 6.94 0.18
CA PHE A 76 -3.42 5.77 0.68
C PHE A 76 -4.50 5.30 -0.29
N CYS A 77 -5.29 6.22 -0.84
CA CYS A 77 -6.32 5.88 -1.84
C CYS A 77 -5.70 5.22 -3.09
N VAL A 78 -4.61 5.79 -3.61
CA VAL A 78 -3.90 5.24 -4.78
C VAL A 78 -3.30 3.86 -4.45
N TYR A 79 -2.70 3.70 -3.26
CA TYR A 79 -2.15 2.42 -2.82
C TYR A 79 -3.22 1.32 -2.78
N VAL A 80 -4.37 1.59 -2.17
CA VAL A 80 -5.49 0.64 -2.10
C VAL A 80 -6.03 0.34 -3.50
N LEU A 81 -6.18 1.36 -4.34
CA LEU A 81 -6.64 1.19 -5.71
C LEU A 81 -5.70 0.29 -6.52
N MET A 82 -4.38 0.54 -6.44
CA MET A 82 -3.38 -0.29 -7.13
C MET A 82 -3.36 -1.72 -6.62
N LEU A 83 -3.52 -1.92 -5.30
CA LEU A 83 -3.63 -3.25 -4.70
C LEU A 83 -4.83 -4.02 -5.28
N LEU A 84 -6.00 -3.38 -5.30
CA LEU A 84 -7.23 -4.01 -5.80
C LEU A 84 -7.18 -4.28 -7.30
N LEU A 85 -6.71 -3.31 -8.09
CA LEU A 85 -6.56 -3.47 -9.54
C LEU A 85 -5.51 -4.54 -9.88
N GLY A 86 -4.41 -4.60 -9.16
CA GLY A 86 -3.39 -5.62 -9.33
C GLY A 86 -3.90 -7.01 -8.99
N ALA A 87 -4.55 -7.17 -7.82
CA ALA A 87 -5.15 -8.44 -7.41
C ALA A 87 -6.23 -8.89 -8.41
N PHE A 88 -7.08 -7.97 -8.91
CA PHE A 88 -8.07 -8.26 -9.92
C PHE A 88 -7.43 -8.71 -11.25
N ALA A 89 -6.41 -7.97 -11.73
CA ALA A 89 -5.74 -8.29 -12.98
C ALA A 89 -5.10 -9.68 -12.99
N ILE A 90 -4.42 -10.06 -11.89
CA ILE A 90 -3.81 -11.40 -11.80
C ILE A 90 -4.86 -12.50 -11.60
N SER A 91 -6.02 -12.17 -11.02
CA SER A 91 -7.13 -13.11 -10.87
C SER A 91 -7.78 -13.47 -12.21
N LEU A 92 -7.63 -12.66 -13.26
CA LEU A 92 -8.14 -12.97 -14.61
C LEU A 92 -7.51 -14.25 -15.21
N GLU A 93 -6.31 -14.64 -14.76
CA GLU A 93 -5.71 -15.91 -15.19
C GLU A 93 -6.40 -17.14 -14.57
N GLY A 94 -7.18 -16.99 -13.48
CA GLY A 94 -7.96 -18.05 -12.86
C GLY A 94 -7.13 -19.22 -12.28
N ARG A 95 -5.84 -19.01 -11.98
CA ARG A 95 -4.92 -20.09 -11.57
C ARG A 95 -4.91 -20.33 -10.07
N PHE A 96 -5.19 -19.31 -9.29
CA PHE A 96 -5.12 -19.34 -7.83
C PHE A 96 -6.36 -18.72 -7.20
N ASP A 97 -6.56 -19.01 -5.94
CA ASP A 97 -7.65 -18.50 -5.11
C ASP A 97 -7.45 -17.00 -4.77
N VAL A 98 -8.50 -16.39 -4.27
CA VAL A 98 -8.52 -14.95 -3.94
C VAL A 98 -7.49 -14.62 -2.85
N GLU A 99 -7.31 -15.51 -1.85
CA GLU A 99 -6.33 -15.30 -0.78
C GLU A 99 -4.91 -15.20 -1.35
N THR A 100 -4.53 -16.15 -2.21
CA THR A 100 -3.23 -16.19 -2.87
C THR A 100 -3.01 -14.96 -3.75
N ASN A 101 -3.99 -14.60 -4.59
CA ASN A 101 -3.88 -13.46 -5.51
C ASN A 101 -3.79 -12.11 -4.75
N LEU A 102 -4.64 -11.92 -3.74
CA LEU A 102 -4.62 -10.69 -2.95
C LEU A 102 -3.30 -10.53 -2.19
N THR A 103 -2.81 -11.60 -1.58
CA THR A 103 -1.55 -11.56 -0.83
C THR A 103 -0.33 -11.48 -1.74
N ALA A 104 -0.38 -12.06 -2.95
CA ALA A 104 0.64 -11.89 -3.98
C ALA A 104 0.74 -10.42 -4.43
N ALA A 105 -0.40 -9.78 -4.73
CA ALA A 105 -0.42 -8.36 -5.08
C ALA A 105 0.08 -7.48 -3.92
N LEU A 106 -0.35 -7.76 -2.69
CA LEU A 106 0.04 -7.03 -1.49
C LEU A 106 1.55 -7.13 -1.24
N THR A 107 2.11 -8.35 -1.28
CA THR A 107 3.54 -8.56 -1.01
C THR A 107 4.42 -7.92 -2.08
N CYS A 108 4.00 -7.95 -3.35
CA CYS A 108 4.70 -7.28 -4.43
C CYS A 108 4.64 -5.75 -4.28
N LEU A 109 3.46 -5.18 -4.01
CA LEU A 109 3.30 -3.74 -3.80
C LEU A 109 4.02 -3.22 -2.55
N SER A 110 4.07 -4.01 -1.48
CA SER A 110 4.80 -3.68 -0.25
C SER A 110 6.28 -4.04 -0.28
N ASN A 111 6.76 -4.73 -1.33
CA ASN A 111 8.14 -5.21 -1.47
C ASN A 111 8.62 -6.05 -0.28
N VAL A 112 7.75 -6.94 0.23
CA VAL A 112 8.05 -7.84 1.36
C VAL A 112 8.65 -9.15 0.88
N GLY A 113 8.10 -9.73 -0.20
CA GLY A 113 8.55 -10.98 -0.83
C GLY A 113 7.53 -12.11 -0.69
N PRO A 114 7.42 -12.81 0.45
CA PRO A 114 6.49 -13.92 0.58
C PRO A 114 5.05 -13.45 0.86
N GLY A 115 4.06 -14.08 0.21
CA GLY A 115 2.62 -13.94 0.47
C GLY A 115 2.07 -15.09 1.31
N LEU A 116 0.78 -15.36 1.19
CA LEU A 116 0.09 -16.52 1.79
C LEU A 116 -0.35 -17.50 0.70
N GLY A 117 -0.78 -18.67 1.10
CA GLY A 117 -1.21 -19.71 0.17
C GLY A 117 -0.08 -20.20 -0.73
N ALA A 118 -0.31 -20.27 -2.03
CA ALA A 118 0.63 -20.77 -3.03
C ALA A 118 1.86 -19.86 -3.29
N VAL A 119 1.93 -18.70 -2.68
CA VAL A 119 3.08 -17.76 -2.72
C VAL A 119 3.70 -17.58 -1.33
N GLY A 120 3.55 -18.58 -0.49
CA GLY A 120 4.12 -18.62 0.85
C GLY A 120 5.65 -18.65 0.89
N PRO A 121 6.24 -18.71 2.10
CA PRO A 121 7.69 -18.58 2.29
C PRO A 121 8.53 -19.74 1.72
N VAL A 122 7.91 -20.90 1.49
CA VAL A 122 8.55 -22.09 0.89
C VAL A 122 8.10 -22.32 -0.55
N GLU A 123 7.21 -21.50 -1.05
CA GLU A 123 6.65 -21.55 -2.39
C GLU A 123 7.26 -20.44 -3.27
N ASN A 124 6.86 -20.38 -4.53
CA ASN A 124 7.35 -19.37 -5.46
C ASN A 124 6.26 -18.91 -6.44
N PHE A 125 6.57 -17.86 -7.20
CA PHE A 125 5.66 -17.29 -8.21
C PHE A 125 5.69 -18.01 -9.56
N SER A 126 6.31 -19.20 -9.65
CA SER A 126 6.46 -19.91 -10.93
C SER A 126 5.11 -20.33 -11.54
N GLY A 127 4.12 -20.63 -10.69
CA GLY A 127 2.77 -21.04 -11.11
C GLY A 127 1.96 -19.94 -11.80
N TYR A 128 2.33 -18.66 -11.65
CA TYR A 128 1.69 -17.56 -12.38
C TYR A 128 2.10 -17.54 -13.85
N GLY A 129 1.19 -17.14 -14.71
CA GLY A 129 1.45 -16.93 -16.12
C GLY A 129 2.28 -15.67 -16.40
N PRO A 130 2.70 -15.49 -17.66
CA PRO A 130 3.54 -14.34 -18.04
C PRO A 130 2.85 -13.00 -17.81
N PHE A 131 1.54 -12.91 -18.02
CA PHE A 131 0.75 -11.70 -17.80
C PHE A 131 0.72 -11.33 -16.31
N ALA A 132 0.38 -12.28 -15.41
CA ALA A 132 0.38 -12.03 -13.98
C ALA A 132 1.77 -11.64 -13.47
N LYS A 133 2.85 -12.28 -13.94
CA LYS A 133 4.22 -11.92 -13.60
C LYS A 133 4.58 -10.49 -14.01
N LEU A 134 4.13 -10.05 -15.19
CA LEU A 134 4.32 -8.67 -15.63
C LEU A 134 3.59 -7.69 -14.69
N VAL A 135 2.32 -7.95 -14.37
CA VAL A 135 1.54 -7.12 -13.45
C VAL A 135 2.20 -7.06 -12.07
N LEU A 136 2.62 -8.20 -11.52
CA LEU A 136 3.32 -8.25 -10.23
C LEU A 136 4.65 -7.48 -10.26
N SER A 137 5.41 -7.55 -11.34
CA SER A 137 6.64 -6.78 -11.52
C SER A 137 6.37 -5.27 -11.55
N LEU A 138 5.30 -4.83 -12.23
CA LEU A 138 4.88 -3.42 -12.21
C LEU A 138 4.46 -2.96 -10.82
N LEU A 139 3.74 -3.81 -10.06
CA LEU A 139 3.41 -3.52 -8.66
C LEU A 139 4.66 -3.38 -7.79
N MET A 140 5.67 -4.23 -7.97
CA MET A 140 6.94 -4.13 -7.24
C MET A 140 7.67 -2.81 -7.55
N LEU A 141 7.71 -2.40 -8.81
CA LEU A 141 8.28 -1.11 -9.21
C LEU A 141 7.50 0.06 -8.59
N ALA A 142 6.17 0.01 -8.66
CA ALA A 142 5.30 1.03 -8.09
C ALA A 142 5.49 1.18 -6.57
N GLY A 143 5.57 0.06 -5.86
CA GLY A 143 5.81 0.05 -4.42
C GLY A 143 7.19 0.56 -4.01
N ARG A 144 8.21 0.36 -4.87
CA ARG A 144 9.60 0.74 -4.60
C ARG A 144 9.87 2.22 -4.85
N LEU A 145 9.37 2.75 -5.96
CA LEU A 145 9.66 4.12 -6.42
C LEU A 145 8.76 5.19 -5.77
N GLU A 146 8.01 4.82 -4.72
CA GLU A 146 6.99 5.69 -4.11
C GLU A 146 6.02 6.23 -5.17
N LEU A 147 4.85 5.67 -5.30
CA LEU A 147 3.77 5.85 -6.28
C LEU A 147 3.72 7.21 -7.04
N PHE A 148 4.03 8.32 -6.35
CA PHE A 148 3.98 9.67 -6.95
C PHE A 148 5.02 9.91 -8.05
N PRO A 149 6.32 9.55 -7.92
CA PRO A 149 7.28 9.67 -9.01
C PRO A 149 6.89 8.88 -10.25
N ILE A 150 6.31 7.68 -10.08
CA ILE A 150 5.84 6.88 -11.21
C ILE A 150 4.64 7.56 -11.90
N LEU A 151 3.64 7.99 -11.12
CA LEU A 151 2.48 8.71 -11.68
C LEU A 151 2.90 9.99 -12.38
N ALA A 152 3.90 10.69 -11.82
CA ALA A 152 4.47 11.87 -12.45
C ALA A 152 5.11 11.56 -13.81
N LEU A 153 5.80 10.41 -13.94
CA LEU A 153 6.43 10.00 -15.20
C LEU A 153 5.41 9.85 -16.36
N PHE A 154 4.19 9.42 -16.04
CA PHE A 154 3.11 9.28 -17.02
C PHE A 154 2.34 10.59 -17.28
N HIS A 155 2.63 11.67 -16.52
CA HIS A 155 1.93 12.93 -16.71
C HIS A 155 2.54 13.75 -17.87
N PRO A 156 1.76 14.06 -18.92
CA PRO A 156 2.29 14.69 -20.15
C PRO A 156 2.92 16.08 -19.91
N ALA A 157 2.57 16.77 -18.83
CA ALA A 157 3.13 18.08 -18.50
C ALA A 157 4.63 18.04 -18.14
N ILE A 158 5.17 16.89 -17.72
CA ILE A 158 6.60 16.74 -17.42
C ILE A 158 7.43 16.67 -18.69
N TRP A 159 6.90 16.03 -19.73
CA TRP A 159 7.55 15.88 -21.03
C TRP A 159 7.42 17.12 -21.93
N ARG A 160 6.56 18.07 -21.57
CA ARG A 160 6.29 19.29 -22.34
C ARG A 160 7.12 20.51 -21.92
N LYS A 161 7.95 20.40 -20.87
CA LYS A 161 8.90 21.42 -20.42
C LYS A 161 10.31 21.12 -20.91
N SER A 162 10.49 20.97 -22.20
CA SER A 162 11.78 21.10 -22.91
C SER A 162 11.61 22.11 -24.00
#